data_942fc5238b4a6b62c33ff698e8ca3900
#
_entry.id   942fc5238b4a6b62c33ff698e8ca3900
#
_cell.length_a   1.000
_cell.length_b   1.000
_cell.length_c   1.000
_cell.angle_alpha   90.00
_cell.angle_beta   90.00
_cell.angle_gamma   90.00
#
_symmetry.space_group_name_H-M   'P 1'
#
loop_
_entity.id
_entity.type
_entity.pdbx_description
1 polymer ?
#
loop_
_entity_poly.entity_id
_entity_poly.type
_entity_poly.pdbx_seq_one_letter_code
_entity_poly.pdbx_strand_id
1 'polypeptide(L)'
;MVGVRTTDGDVSCEKLVLWSGQWKRELAKRIGVTVPLVSVEKQYMITGSFGVPSKLPTLRDPDRLTYYKEEVGGLVMGGYEKNGIPWAKDGIPDPFDFQLLESNFDHFEQLVELSLPRVPALETVGVKQLINGPESFTPDGNFILGEAPEMANVFIGAGFNAYGIAAGGGAGMALAEWVATGAP
;
A
#
# COMPACT_ATOMS: atom_id res chain seq x y z
N MET A 1 -12.93 -19.33 17.40
CA MET A 1 -11.67 -18.73 17.92
C MET A 1 -11.87 -18.38 19.38
N VAL A 2 -10.85 -18.50 20.22
CA VAL A 2 -10.98 -18.24 21.67
C VAL A 2 -10.15 -17.04 22.14
N GLY A 3 -9.22 -16.55 21.33
CA GLY A 3 -8.39 -15.39 21.66
C GLY A 3 -7.15 -15.24 20.80
N VAL A 4 -6.37 -14.20 21.08
CA VAL A 4 -5.11 -13.86 20.46
C VAL A 4 -4.04 -13.74 21.54
N ARG A 5 -2.89 -14.33 21.30
CA ARG A 5 -1.69 -14.15 22.15
C ARG A 5 -0.84 -13.03 21.60
N THR A 6 -0.48 -12.07 22.46
CA THR A 6 0.38 -10.94 22.13
C THR A 6 1.59 -10.90 23.06
N THR A 7 2.55 -10.02 22.78
CA THR A 7 3.69 -9.75 23.68
C THR A 7 3.25 -9.20 25.03
N ASP A 8 2.11 -8.52 25.08
CA ASP A 8 1.57 -7.88 26.28
C ASP A 8 0.54 -8.73 27.02
N GLY A 9 0.32 -9.98 26.54
CA GLY A 9 -0.59 -10.95 27.16
C GLY A 9 -1.63 -11.50 26.20
N ASP A 10 -2.49 -12.37 26.74
CA ASP A 10 -3.55 -13.03 26.00
C ASP A 10 -4.84 -12.20 26.04
N VAL A 11 -5.48 -12.04 24.88
CA VAL A 11 -6.77 -11.34 24.71
C VAL A 11 -7.82 -12.33 24.24
N SER A 12 -8.87 -12.57 25.05
CA SER A 12 -10.02 -13.39 24.62
C SER A 12 -10.91 -12.61 23.65
N CYS A 13 -11.35 -13.27 22.59
CA CYS A 13 -12.25 -12.66 21.61
C CYS A 13 -13.16 -13.72 20.96
N GLU A 14 -14.36 -13.32 20.59
CA GLU A 14 -15.28 -14.15 19.81
C GLU A 14 -15.04 -14.00 18.31
N LYS A 15 -14.64 -12.81 17.88
CA LYS A 15 -14.39 -12.47 16.48
C LYS A 15 -13.01 -11.80 16.36
N LEU A 16 -12.30 -12.09 15.28
CA LEU A 16 -10.99 -11.52 14.96
C LEU A 16 -11.06 -10.78 13.65
N VAL A 17 -10.54 -9.55 13.62
CA VAL A 17 -10.37 -8.78 12.38
C VAL A 17 -8.88 -8.67 12.07
N LEU A 18 -8.45 -9.21 10.93
CA LEU A 18 -7.11 -9.08 10.41
C LEU A 18 -7.03 -7.85 9.49
N TRP A 19 -6.37 -6.79 9.99
CA TRP A 19 -6.16 -5.52 9.27
C TRP A 19 -4.71 -5.04 9.34
N SER A 20 -3.75 -5.97 9.27
CA SER A 20 -2.33 -5.76 9.55
C SER A 20 -1.48 -5.40 8.32
N GLY A 21 -2.05 -4.72 7.32
CA GLY A 21 -1.32 -4.29 6.13
C GLY A 21 -0.66 -5.48 5.40
N GLN A 22 0.58 -5.32 5.02
CA GLN A 22 1.32 -6.36 4.27
C GLN A 22 1.63 -7.63 5.09
N TRP A 23 1.71 -7.54 6.42
CA TRP A 23 1.95 -8.71 7.30
C TRP A 23 0.74 -9.65 7.40
N LYS A 24 -0.37 -9.29 6.80
CA LYS A 24 -1.61 -10.06 6.88
C LYS A 24 -1.49 -11.47 6.30
N ARG A 25 -0.74 -11.62 5.20
CA ARG A 25 -0.50 -12.92 4.58
C ARG A 25 0.13 -13.91 5.57
N GLU A 26 1.17 -13.48 6.27
CA GLU A 26 1.89 -14.29 7.24
C GLU A 26 1.07 -14.57 8.51
N LEU A 27 0.36 -13.56 9.00
CA LEU A 27 -0.51 -13.71 10.17
C LEU A 27 -1.68 -14.65 9.89
N ALA A 28 -2.35 -14.51 8.76
CA ALA A 28 -3.45 -15.38 8.34
C ALA A 28 -2.97 -16.84 8.17
N LYS A 29 -1.80 -17.04 7.57
CA LYS A 29 -1.19 -18.37 7.40
C LYS A 29 -0.98 -19.09 8.73
N ARG A 30 -0.65 -18.38 9.83
CA ARG A 30 -0.48 -18.96 11.17
C ARG A 30 -1.74 -19.62 11.71
N ILE A 31 -2.90 -19.20 11.24
CA ILE A 31 -4.21 -19.73 11.65
C ILE A 31 -4.91 -20.54 10.54
N GLY A 32 -4.18 -20.89 9.47
CA GLY A 32 -4.72 -21.71 8.38
C GLY A 32 -5.61 -20.97 7.38
N VAL A 33 -5.57 -19.64 7.38
CA VAL A 33 -6.31 -18.79 6.42
C VAL A 33 -5.39 -18.31 5.31
N THR A 34 -5.85 -18.38 4.06
CA THR A 34 -5.09 -17.96 2.88
C THR A 34 -5.50 -16.56 2.45
N VAL A 35 -4.56 -15.61 2.49
CA VAL A 35 -4.76 -14.26 1.94
C VAL A 35 -3.79 -14.06 0.77
N PRO A 36 -4.28 -14.02 -0.49
CA PRO A 36 -3.44 -13.95 -1.67
C PRO A 36 -2.89 -12.53 -1.89
N LEU A 37 -1.86 -12.20 -1.14
CA LEU A 37 -1.15 -10.92 -1.25
C LEU A 37 0.28 -11.14 -1.75
N VAL A 38 0.73 -10.24 -2.61
CA VAL A 38 2.13 -10.08 -3.03
C VAL A 38 2.58 -8.68 -2.70
N SER A 39 3.68 -8.55 -1.97
CA SER A 39 4.32 -7.26 -1.75
C SER A 39 5.19 -6.90 -2.94
N VAL A 40 5.12 -5.65 -3.37
CA VAL A 40 5.83 -5.09 -4.51
C VAL A 40 6.50 -3.80 -4.06
N GLU A 41 7.73 -3.55 -4.55
CA GLU A 41 8.40 -2.27 -4.36
C GLU A 41 7.59 -1.16 -5.02
N LYS A 42 7.38 -0.06 -4.30
CA LYS A 42 6.71 1.13 -4.80
C LYS A 42 7.51 2.36 -4.44
N GLN A 43 7.76 3.18 -5.46
CA GLN A 43 8.62 4.33 -5.30
C GLN A 43 7.90 5.63 -5.67
N TYR A 44 8.29 6.69 -4.99
CA TYR A 44 7.97 8.05 -5.37
C TYR A 44 9.15 8.98 -5.13
N MET A 45 9.26 9.99 -5.95
CA MET A 45 10.31 11.00 -5.91
C MET A 45 9.79 12.30 -5.31
N ILE A 46 10.61 12.93 -4.48
CA ILE A 46 10.43 14.31 -4.03
C ILE A 46 11.45 15.16 -4.74
N THR A 47 11.00 16.20 -5.46
CA THR A 47 11.88 17.12 -6.16
C THR A 47 12.36 18.24 -5.26
N GLY A 48 13.42 18.94 -5.68
CA GLY A 48 13.70 20.28 -5.19
C GLY A 48 12.56 21.25 -5.54
N SER A 49 12.56 22.43 -4.92
CA SER A 49 11.61 23.49 -5.25
C SER A 49 11.94 24.10 -6.61
N PHE A 50 10.93 24.33 -7.44
CA PHE A 50 11.04 25.00 -8.73
C PHE A 50 9.86 25.95 -9.02
N GLY A 51 9.21 26.42 -7.95
CA GLY A 51 8.16 27.43 -8.02
C GLY A 51 6.75 26.87 -8.24
N VAL A 52 6.50 25.60 -7.87
CA VAL A 52 5.16 25.02 -7.92
C VAL A 52 4.24 25.77 -6.95
N PRO A 53 3.06 26.26 -7.39
CA PRO A 53 2.13 26.97 -6.51
C PRO A 53 1.58 26.06 -5.41
N SER A 54 1.55 26.52 -4.16
CA SER A 54 1.13 25.75 -2.97
C SER A 54 -0.32 25.28 -2.99
N LYS A 55 -1.16 25.81 -3.89
CA LYS A 55 -2.56 25.43 -4.05
C LYS A 55 -2.81 24.60 -5.32
N LEU A 56 -1.75 24.11 -5.95
CA LEU A 56 -1.90 23.26 -7.14
C LEU A 56 -2.65 21.98 -6.75
N PRO A 57 -3.77 21.65 -7.42
CA PRO A 57 -4.47 20.39 -7.18
C PRO A 57 -3.58 19.19 -7.50
N THR A 58 -3.77 18.09 -6.78
CA THR A 58 -3.15 16.81 -7.15
C THR A 58 -3.60 16.40 -8.55
N LEU A 59 -2.64 16.04 -9.39
CA LEU A 59 -2.88 15.57 -10.75
C LEU A 59 -2.56 14.07 -10.82
N ARG A 60 -3.42 13.33 -11.52
CA ARG A 60 -3.15 11.96 -11.94
C ARG A 60 -3.25 11.88 -13.46
N ASP A 61 -2.27 11.25 -14.09
CA ASP A 61 -2.23 10.96 -15.53
C ASP A 61 -2.25 9.44 -15.74
N PRO A 62 -3.43 8.80 -15.89
CA PRO A 62 -3.53 7.35 -16.03
C PRO A 62 -2.89 6.81 -17.31
N ASP A 63 -2.89 7.59 -18.39
CA ASP A 63 -2.29 7.17 -19.67
C ASP A 63 -0.77 7.08 -19.57
N ARG A 64 -0.17 7.89 -18.71
CA ARG A 64 1.28 7.90 -18.42
C ARG A 64 1.63 7.17 -17.13
N LEU A 65 0.65 6.58 -16.45
CA LEU A 65 0.83 5.83 -15.19
C LEU A 65 1.42 6.66 -14.05
N THR A 66 1.26 7.99 -14.06
CA THR A 66 1.92 8.90 -13.13
C THR A 66 0.94 9.75 -12.33
N TYR A 67 1.39 10.23 -11.17
CA TYR A 67 0.68 11.21 -10.36
C TYR A 67 1.65 12.26 -9.80
N TYR A 68 1.10 13.42 -9.48
CA TYR A 68 1.85 14.57 -8.97
C TYR A 68 1.08 15.26 -7.87
N LYS A 69 1.80 15.64 -6.82
CA LYS A 69 1.29 16.44 -5.70
C LYS A 69 2.29 17.54 -5.40
N GLU A 70 1.82 18.75 -5.19
CA GLU A 70 2.68 19.83 -4.69
C GLU A 70 3.30 19.48 -3.34
N GLU A 71 4.58 19.79 -3.16
CA GLU A 71 5.32 19.58 -1.93
C GLU A 71 6.39 20.67 -1.77
N VAL A 72 6.10 21.66 -0.91
CA VAL A 72 7.04 22.75 -0.55
C VAL A 72 7.67 23.44 -1.77
N GLY A 73 6.84 23.82 -2.75
CA GLY A 73 7.26 24.49 -3.98
C GLY A 73 7.89 23.57 -5.03
N GLY A 74 7.95 22.28 -4.76
CA GLY A 74 8.31 21.21 -5.68
C GLY A 74 7.17 20.23 -5.88
N LEU A 75 7.49 19.00 -6.28
CA LEU A 75 6.51 17.92 -6.47
C LEU A 75 6.92 16.64 -5.75
N VAL A 76 5.94 15.97 -5.18
CA VAL A 76 5.96 14.52 -5.04
C VAL A 76 5.46 13.95 -6.37
N MET A 77 6.23 13.09 -6.99
CA MET A 77 5.90 12.41 -8.24
C MET A 77 6.09 10.91 -8.05
N GLY A 78 5.10 10.14 -8.41
CA GLY A 78 5.16 8.69 -8.41
C GLY A 78 4.29 8.10 -9.50
N GLY A 79 4.15 6.77 -9.49
CA GLY A 79 3.40 6.13 -10.55
C GLY A 79 3.04 4.68 -10.29
N TYR A 80 2.51 4.07 -11.34
CA TYR A 80 2.04 2.70 -11.38
C TYR A 80 2.76 1.94 -12.49
N GLU A 81 4.04 1.69 -12.30
CA GLU A 81 4.88 0.96 -13.25
C GLU A 81 4.30 -0.44 -13.54
N LYS A 82 4.36 -0.85 -14.82
CA LYS A 82 3.82 -2.15 -15.26
C LYS A 82 4.65 -3.34 -14.77
N ASN A 83 5.94 -3.12 -14.55
CA ASN A 83 6.91 -4.15 -14.17
C ASN A 83 7.29 -4.00 -12.70
N GLY A 84 6.31 -4.05 -11.79
CA GLY A 84 6.58 -3.97 -10.36
C GLY A 84 7.54 -5.07 -9.90
N ILE A 85 8.47 -4.73 -9.03
CA ILE A 85 9.45 -5.67 -8.47
C ILE A 85 8.84 -6.36 -7.25
N PRO A 86 8.59 -7.68 -7.28
CA PRO A 86 8.09 -8.39 -6.11
C PRO A 86 9.12 -8.40 -4.99
N TRP A 87 8.67 -8.08 -3.77
CA TRP A 87 9.46 -8.08 -2.57
C TRP A 87 8.94 -9.12 -1.56
N ALA A 88 9.85 -9.71 -0.78
CA ALA A 88 9.54 -10.68 0.29
C ALA A 88 8.60 -11.83 -0.16
N LYS A 89 8.89 -12.45 -1.32
CA LYS A 89 8.08 -13.55 -1.87
C LYS A 89 7.95 -14.72 -0.90
N ASP A 90 9.03 -15.03 -0.18
CA ASP A 90 9.10 -16.15 0.75
C ASP A 90 8.69 -15.79 2.19
N GLY A 91 8.34 -14.54 2.42
CA GLY A 91 7.93 -13.98 3.70
C GLY A 91 8.64 -12.67 4.01
N ILE A 92 7.98 -11.82 4.77
CA ILE A 92 8.55 -10.54 5.20
C ILE A 92 9.70 -10.81 6.18
N PRO A 93 10.90 -10.21 5.98
CA PRO A 93 11.99 -10.36 6.93
C PRO A 93 11.60 -9.91 8.34
N ASP A 94 12.15 -10.58 9.35
CA ASP A 94 11.95 -10.21 10.76
C ASP A 94 13.31 -9.81 11.36
N PRO A 95 13.46 -8.58 11.90
CA PRO A 95 12.48 -7.51 11.98
C PRO A 95 12.41 -6.67 10.69
N PHE A 96 11.19 -6.28 10.29
CA PHE A 96 10.94 -5.28 9.25
C PHE A 96 9.82 -4.34 9.71
N ASP A 97 10.16 -3.40 10.57
CA ASP A 97 9.27 -2.37 11.08
C ASP A 97 9.96 -1.00 11.01
N PHE A 98 9.21 0.04 10.69
CA PHE A 98 9.72 1.41 10.54
C PHE A 98 10.89 1.55 9.55
N GLN A 99 10.94 0.69 8.53
CA GLN A 99 12.01 0.66 7.54
C GLN A 99 11.47 0.95 6.13
N LEU A 100 12.35 1.48 5.31
CA LEU A 100 12.16 1.64 3.87
C LEU A 100 13.12 0.69 3.15
N LEU A 101 12.83 0.44 1.89
CA LEU A 101 13.72 -0.28 0.99
C LEU A 101 14.77 0.69 0.41
N GLU A 102 15.84 0.13 -0.13
CA GLU A 102 16.83 0.92 -0.87
C GLU A 102 16.18 1.56 -2.11
N SER A 103 16.57 2.79 -2.39
CA SER A 103 16.09 3.52 -3.57
C SER A 103 16.63 2.86 -4.84
N ASN A 104 15.75 2.57 -5.80
CA ASN A 104 16.10 1.96 -7.08
C ASN A 104 15.87 2.98 -8.20
N PHE A 105 16.88 3.79 -8.48
CA PHE A 105 16.82 4.85 -9.47
C PHE A 105 16.62 4.30 -10.89
N ASP A 106 17.31 3.20 -11.23
CA ASP A 106 17.21 2.59 -12.56
C ASP A 106 15.78 2.12 -12.85
N HIS A 107 15.12 1.54 -11.86
CA HIS A 107 13.72 1.13 -12.00
C HIS A 107 12.76 2.33 -12.06
N PHE A 108 13.07 3.40 -11.34
CA PHE A 108 12.24 4.60 -11.29
C PHE A 108 12.34 5.47 -12.54
N GLU A 109 13.43 5.37 -13.30
CA GLU A 109 13.71 6.17 -14.51
C GLU A 109 12.55 6.12 -15.51
N GLN A 110 11.94 4.97 -15.71
CA GLN A 110 10.76 4.80 -16.59
C GLN A 110 9.61 5.76 -16.25
N LEU A 111 9.37 6.02 -14.95
CA LEU A 111 8.32 6.95 -14.51
C LEU A 111 8.73 8.40 -14.75
N VAL A 112 10.01 8.72 -14.64
CA VAL A 112 10.54 10.05 -14.98
C VAL A 112 10.34 10.31 -16.47
N GLU A 113 10.75 9.39 -17.33
CA GLU A 113 10.57 9.50 -18.80
C GLU A 113 9.09 9.69 -19.18
N LEU A 114 8.18 8.91 -18.59
CA LEU A 114 6.74 9.06 -18.79
C LEU A 114 6.20 10.40 -18.30
N SER A 115 6.88 11.03 -17.35
CA SER A 115 6.47 12.31 -16.74
C SER A 115 6.93 13.53 -17.51
N LEU A 116 8.04 13.46 -18.24
CA LEU A 116 8.64 14.62 -18.94
C LEU A 116 7.67 15.35 -19.88
N PRO A 117 6.82 14.68 -20.69
CA PRO A 117 5.87 15.39 -21.53
C PRO A 117 4.79 16.15 -20.74
N ARG A 118 4.52 15.76 -19.50
CA ARG A 118 3.54 16.44 -18.63
C ARG A 118 4.18 17.52 -17.77
N VAL A 119 5.38 17.29 -17.30
CA VAL A 119 6.16 18.18 -16.41
C VAL A 119 7.58 18.30 -16.94
N PRO A 120 7.83 19.08 -18.01
CA PRO A 120 9.17 19.21 -18.62
C PRO A 120 10.25 19.69 -17.64
N ALA A 121 9.86 20.44 -16.60
CA ALA A 121 10.79 20.91 -15.57
C ALA A 121 11.53 19.77 -14.84
N LEU A 122 11.01 18.54 -14.86
CA LEU A 122 11.67 17.37 -14.27
C LEU A 122 12.99 17.00 -14.94
N GLU A 123 13.24 17.48 -16.17
CA GLU A 123 14.51 17.30 -16.87
C GLU A 123 15.69 18.00 -16.17
N THR A 124 15.42 19.09 -15.48
CA THR A 124 16.46 19.95 -14.90
C THR A 124 16.34 20.11 -13.38
N VAL A 125 15.20 19.81 -12.79
CA VAL A 125 15.02 19.91 -11.35
C VAL A 125 15.71 18.76 -10.62
N GLY A 126 16.44 19.08 -9.55
CA GLY A 126 17.14 18.07 -8.75
C GLY A 126 16.18 17.18 -7.97
N VAL A 127 16.55 15.93 -7.81
CA VAL A 127 15.89 14.98 -6.91
C VAL A 127 16.34 15.25 -5.47
N LYS A 128 15.41 15.57 -4.60
CA LYS A 128 15.69 15.74 -3.17
C LYS A 128 15.72 14.37 -2.47
N GLN A 129 14.78 13.50 -2.81
CA GLN A 129 14.69 12.17 -2.23
C GLN A 129 13.92 11.23 -3.16
N LEU A 130 14.35 9.98 -3.25
CA LEU A 130 13.59 8.87 -3.80
C LEU A 130 13.25 7.93 -2.64
N ILE A 131 11.97 7.69 -2.42
CA ILE A 131 11.47 6.84 -1.34
C ILE A 131 10.98 5.53 -1.96
N ASN A 132 11.44 4.41 -1.44
CA ASN A 132 11.01 3.08 -1.82
C ASN A 132 10.44 2.35 -0.61
N GLY A 133 9.24 1.82 -0.74
CA GLY A 133 8.58 1.04 0.29
C GLY A 133 7.77 -0.11 -0.29
N PRO A 134 7.57 -1.19 0.47
CA PRO A 134 6.77 -2.31 0.00
C PRO A 134 5.28 -2.00 0.13
N GLU A 135 4.51 -2.38 -0.86
CA GLU A 135 3.05 -2.27 -0.88
C GLU A 135 2.42 -3.58 -1.32
N SER A 136 1.27 -3.95 -0.70
CA SER A 136 0.59 -5.22 -0.96
C SER A 136 -0.44 -5.12 -2.06
N PHE A 137 -0.39 -6.07 -2.99
CA PHE A 137 -1.32 -6.21 -4.08
C PHE A 137 -1.99 -7.59 -4.08
N THR A 138 -3.23 -7.63 -4.55
CA THR A 138 -3.94 -8.86 -4.90
C THR A 138 -3.70 -9.20 -6.36
N PRO A 139 -3.77 -10.49 -6.76
CA PRO A 139 -3.54 -10.91 -8.14
C PRO A 139 -4.57 -10.37 -9.14
N ASP A 140 -5.79 -10.09 -8.69
CA ASP A 140 -6.91 -9.63 -9.51
C ASP A 140 -7.13 -8.10 -9.44
N GLY A 141 -6.34 -7.40 -8.64
CA GLY A 141 -6.46 -5.95 -8.45
C GLY A 141 -7.67 -5.51 -7.62
N ASN A 142 -8.43 -6.45 -7.04
CA ASN A 142 -9.56 -6.16 -6.17
C ASN A 142 -9.19 -6.34 -4.69
N PHE A 143 -9.78 -5.53 -3.82
CA PHE A 143 -9.60 -5.71 -2.38
C PHE A 143 -10.38 -6.92 -1.86
N ILE A 144 -9.90 -7.49 -0.76
CA ILE A 144 -10.56 -8.55 0.00
C ILE A 144 -11.21 -7.90 1.22
N LEU A 145 -12.51 -8.09 1.39
CA LEU A 145 -13.24 -7.58 2.54
C LEU A 145 -14.33 -8.59 2.95
N GLY A 146 -14.25 -9.13 4.16
CA GLY A 146 -15.26 -10.06 4.67
C GLY A 146 -14.73 -11.17 5.54
N GLU A 147 -15.60 -12.13 5.86
CA GLU A 147 -15.27 -13.31 6.65
C GLU A 147 -14.41 -14.29 5.84
N ALA A 148 -13.40 -14.87 6.50
CA ALA A 148 -12.53 -15.88 5.89
C ALA A 148 -13.31 -17.17 5.62
N PRO A 149 -13.27 -17.72 4.39
CA PRO A 149 -14.02 -18.96 4.11
C PRO A 149 -13.48 -20.19 4.86
N GLU A 150 -12.20 -20.17 5.26
CA GLU A 150 -11.57 -21.28 5.98
C GLU A 150 -11.85 -21.27 7.49
N MET A 151 -12.25 -20.12 8.05
CA MET A 151 -12.37 -19.99 9.51
C MET A 151 -13.48 -19.01 9.91
N ALA A 152 -14.54 -19.53 10.51
CA ALA A 152 -15.63 -18.72 11.04
C ALA A 152 -15.16 -17.70 12.10
N ASN A 153 -15.79 -16.54 12.12
CA ASN A 153 -15.48 -15.42 13.01
C ASN A 153 -14.10 -14.79 12.83
N VAL A 154 -13.44 -15.05 11.69
CA VAL A 154 -12.21 -14.35 11.27
C VAL A 154 -12.53 -13.50 10.06
N PHE A 155 -12.36 -12.20 10.20
CA PHE A 155 -12.66 -11.22 9.17
C PHE A 155 -11.38 -10.60 8.62
N ILE A 156 -11.36 -10.31 7.32
CA ILE A 156 -10.19 -9.83 6.59
C ILE A 156 -10.54 -8.53 5.86
N GLY A 157 -9.67 -7.54 5.96
CA GLY A 157 -9.65 -6.39 5.08
C GLY A 157 -8.25 -6.22 4.48
N ALA A 158 -8.05 -6.52 3.19
CA ALA A 158 -6.74 -6.65 2.57
C ALA A 158 -6.70 -6.20 1.12
N GLY A 159 -5.49 -5.96 0.60
CA GLY A 159 -5.25 -5.81 -0.82
C GLY A 159 -5.93 -4.61 -1.46
N PHE A 160 -5.88 -3.45 -0.83
CA PHE A 160 -6.47 -2.22 -1.37
C PHE A 160 -5.66 -1.62 -2.52
N ASN A 161 -4.55 -2.26 -2.94
CA ASN A 161 -3.84 -1.97 -4.19
C ASN A 161 -3.52 -0.47 -4.37
N ALA A 162 -2.82 0.13 -3.41
CA ALA A 162 -2.47 1.55 -3.32
C ALA A 162 -3.63 2.50 -2.92
N TYR A 163 -4.84 1.99 -2.73
CA TYR A 163 -6.01 2.83 -2.35
C TYR A 163 -6.41 2.71 -0.87
N GLY A 164 -5.58 2.08 -0.02
CA GLY A 164 -5.92 1.78 1.37
C GLY A 164 -6.28 3.00 2.20
N ILE A 165 -5.59 4.13 2.02
CA ILE A 165 -5.90 5.38 2.75
C ILE A 165 -7.26 5.92 2.32
N ALA A 166 -7.54 5.97 1.03
CA ALA A 166 -8.81 6.49 0.50
C ALA A 166 -10.00 5.57 0.85
N ALA A 167 -9.80 4.25 0.83
CA ALA A 167 -10.84 3.27 1.07
C ALA A 167 -11.06 2.94 2.56
N GLY A 168 -10.08 3.23 3.42
CA GLY A 168 -10.03 2.73 4.80
C GLY A 168 -11.25 3.07 5.65
N GLY A 169 -11.79 4.28 5.53
CA GLY A 169 -12.99 4.69 6.27
C GLY A 169 -14.23 3.89 5.87
N GLY A 170 -14.51 3.81 4.57
CA GLY A 170 -15.67 3.08 4.05
C GLY A 170 -15.57 1.57 4.27
N ALA A 171 -14.41 0.99 3.98
CA ALA A 171 -14.16 -0.43 4.18
C ALA A 171 -14.21 -0.82 5.67
N GLY A 172 -13.66 0.03 6.54
CA GLY A 172 -13.73 -0.17 7.99
C GLY A 172 -15.16 -0.15 8.52
N MET A 173 -15.98 0.79 8.05
CA MET A 173 -17.39 0.89 8.40
C MET A 173 -18.18 -0.36 7.94
N ALA A 174 -18.04 -0.75 6.69
CA ALA A 174 -18.71 -1.93 6.13
C ALA A 174 -18.31 -3.22 6.87
N LEU A 175 -17.03 -3.40 7.17
CA LEU A 175 -16.56 -4.58 7.90
C LEU A 175 -17.02 -4.57 9.35
N ALA A 176 -17.06 -3.42 10.02
CA ALA A 176 -17.56 -3.30 11.38
C ALA A 176 -19.05 -3.66 11.47
N GLU A 177 -19.85 -3.20 10.49
CA GLU A 177 -21.26 -3.55 10.37
C GLU A 177 -21.42 -5.06 10.18
N TRP A 178 -20.69 -5.66 9.24
CA TRP A 178 -20.72 -7.11 9.04
C TRP A 178 -20.34 -7.89 10.29
N VAL A 179 -19.27 -7.49 10.97
CA VAL A 179 -18.86 -8.13 12.24
C VAL A 179 -19.94 -8.03 13.31
N ALA A 180 -20.65 -6.90 13.40
CA ALA A 180 -21.69 -6.68 14.41
C ALA A 180 -22.99 -7.41 14.11
N THR A 181 -23.45 -7.39 12.85
CA THR A 181 -24.76 -7.91 12.44
C THR A 181 -24.72 -9.35 11.94
N GLY A 182 -23.55 -9.85 11.52
CA GLY A 182 -23.36 -11.17 10.93
C GLY A 182 -23.60 -11.23 9.41
N ALA A 183 -23.86 -10.09 8.76
CA ALA A 183 -24.05 -9.98 7.31
C ALA A 183 -23.48 -8.66 6.79
N PRO A 184 -23.01 -8.61 5.50
CA PRO A 184 -22.54 -7.37 4.87
C PRO A 184 -23.69 -6.39 4.62
#